data_6eedc0d44c59ef7d326c4939779272bf
#
_entry.id   6eedc0d44c59ef7d326c4939779272bf
#
_cell.length_a   1.000
_cell.length_b   1.000
_cell.length_c   1.000
_cell.angle_alpha   90.00
_cell.angle_beta   90.00
_cell.angle_gamma   90.00
#
_symmetry.space_group_name_H-M   'P 1'
#
loop_
_entity.id
_entity.type
_entity.pdbx_description
1 polymer ?
#
loop_
_entity_poly.entity_id
_entity_poly.type
_entity_poly.pdbx_seq_one_letter_code
_entity_poly.pdbx_strand_id
1 'polypeptide(L)'
;MDAGPIAIRYHPKTIAAAYGHSEVGLKPRVLIAMAGLIAALALAACGSAASTIGATSAVPTATVYDFNGIHRVYTSPKLIQGHAWTLFVGGQFCPFCASMRWPFVKALSRFGTFSGLGEMHSQKGVDGFDFSIPTYDFVPASYTSPYLTVRMAEVADANGKPLQTLDDDETDLFNHLDPNGAIPFVFVGGAYVAQLPYSPLLLQGHSYSQIAAEVNSETPGPLGQAINAEADALTAALCTTDGAQPASVCGQPAIQALMHRLAP
;
A
#
# COMPACT_ATOMS: atom_id res chain seq x y z
N MET A 1 -18.63 -33.05 2.25
CA MET A 1 -17.23 -33.09 1.79
C MET A 1 -16.55 -32.02 2.59
N ASP A 2 -15.85 -32.43 3.66
CA ASP A 2 -15.14 -31.49 4.53
C ASP A 2 -13.95 -30.91 3.77
N ALA A 3 -14.03 -29.63 3.39
CA ALA A 3 -12.87 -28.86 2.97
C ALA A 3 -12.05 -28.61 4.25
N GLY A 4 -10.97 -29.35 4.41
CA GLY A 4 -10.03 -29.11 5.52
C GLY A 4 -9.47 -27.68 5.46
N PRO A 5 -8.96 -27.16 6.59
CA PRO A 5 -8.47 -25.80 6.66
C PRO A 5 -7.40 -25.57 5.59
N ILE A 6 -7.63 -24.56 4.74
CA ILE A 6 -6.66 -24.13 3.73
C ILE A 6 -5.44 -23.61 4.48
N ALA A 7 -4.33 -24.36 4.40
CA ALA A 7 -3.06 -23.92 4.95
C ALA A 7 -2.54 -22.77 4.08
N ILE A 8 -2.71 -21.55 4.55
CA ILE A 8 -2.07 -20.37 3.95
C ILE A 8 -0.56 -20.61 4.05
N ARG A 9 0.07 -20.95 2.93
CA ARG A 9 1.53 -21.16 2.86
C ARG A 9 2.18 -19.82 2.68
N TYR A 10 2.65 -19.25 3.76
CA TYR A 10 3.57 -18.12 3.72
C TYR A 10 4.84 -18.53 2.94
N HIS A 11 5.08 -17.87 1.79
CA HIS A 11 6.31 -18.03 1.01
C HIS A 11 7.19 -16.79 1.16
N PRO A 12 8.22 -16.81 2.02
CA PRO A 12 9.07 -15.64 2.27
C PRO A 12 9.89 -15.16 1.08
N LYS A 13 9.90 -15.90 -0.04
CA LYS A 13 10.73 -15.57 -1.21
C LYS A 13 10.10 -14.62 -2.23
N THR A 14 8.81 -14.34 -2.16
CA THR A 14 8.11 -13.63 -3.23
C THR A 14 8.15 -12.10 -3.07
N ILE A 15 8.32 -11.59 -1.86
CA ILE A 15 8.31 -10.15 -1.58
C ILE A 15 9.66 -9.47 -1.84
N ALA A 16 10.78 -10.19 -1.72
CA ALA A 16 12.11 -9.65 -1.99
C ALA A 16 12.32 -9.22 -3.47
N ALA A 17 11.51 -9.73 -4.39
CA ALA A 17 11.60 -9.39 -5.81
C ALA A 17 10.94 -8.04 -6.17
N ALA A 18 10.04 -7.54 -5.35
CA ALA A 18 9.35 -6.26 -5.58
C ALA A 18 10.17 -5.04 -5.10
N TYR A 19 11.07 -5.26 -4.16
CA TYR A 19 11.99 -4.24 -3.65
C TYR A 19 13.41 -4.54 -4.18
N GLY A 20 13.69 -4.12 -5.44
CA GLY A 20 15.02 -4.27 -6.05
C GLY A 20 16.09 -3.57 -5.21
N HIS A 21 16.90 -4.34 -4.49
CA HIS A 21 18.14 -3.87 -3.92
C HIS A 21 19.13 -3.60 -5.06
N SER A 22 19.20 -2.34 -5.51
CA SER A 22 20.32 -1.85 -6.30
C SER A 22 21.51 -1.72 -5.34
N GLU A 23 22.33 -2.76 -5.25
CA GLU A 23 23.66 -2.64 -4.66
C GLU A 23 24.49 -1.70 -5.54
N VAL A 24 24.62 -0.45 -5.12
CA VAL A 24 25.59 0.49 -5.70
C VAL A 24 26.96 0.10 -5.16
N GLY A 25 27.61 -0.81 -5.85
CA GLY A 25 29.00 -1.14 -5.63
C GLY A 25 29.89 0.04 -6.02
N LEU A 26 30.31 0.84 -5.03
CA LEU A 26 31.40 1.82 -5.20
C LEU A 26 32.73 1.08 -5.39
N LYS A 27 33.19 0.99 -6.64
CA LYS A 27 34.59 0.70 -6.91
C LYS A 27 35.37 2.02 -6.93
N PRO A 28 36.48 2.15 -6.19
CA PRO A 28 37.34 3.34 -6.29
C PRO A 28 38.11 3.29 -7.62
N ARG A 29 37.93 4.24 -8.50
CA ARG A 29 38.78 4.50 -9.64
C ARG A 29 39.50 5.84 -9.47
N VAL A 30 40.77 5.68 -9.27
CA VAL A 30 41.94 6.51 -9.49
C VAL A 30 41.73 7.72 -10.42
N LEU A 31 42.09 8.89 -9.89
CA LEU A 31 42.32 10.14 -10.63
C LEU A 31 43.48 9.99 -11.64
N ILE A 32 43.22 10.38 -12.89
CA ILE A 32 44.27 10.88 -13.79
C ILE A 32 43.75 12.17 -14.41
N ALA A 33 44.42 13.25 -14.10
CA ALA A 33 44.26 14.54 -14.72
C ALA A 33 44.92 14.57 -16.09
N MET A 34 44.28 15.17 -17.08
CA MET A 34 44.99 15.82 -18.20
C MET A 34 44.17 16.98 -18.76
N ALA A 35 44.83 18.07 -18.87
CA ALA A 35 44.40 19.35 -19.40
C ALA A 35 44.52 19.43 -20.91
N GLY A 36 43.80 20.37 -21.53
CA GLY A 36 44.10 20.90 -22.89
C GLY A 36 42.83 21.06 -23.73
N LEU A 37 42.44 22.17 -23.96
CA LEU A 37 42.65 23.30 -24.85
C LEU A 37 41.65 23.42 -26.00
N ILE A 38 40.80 24.48 -25.95
CA ILE A 38 40.47 25.54 -26.94
C ILE A 38 39.83 25.20 -28.30
N ALA A 39 38.72 25.92 -28.53
CA ALA A 39 38.27 26.70 -29.70
C ALA A 39 37.52 26.01 -30.84
N ALA A 40 36.41 26.49 -31.21
CA ALA A 40 36.00 27.55 -32.08
C ALA A 40 34.69 27.23 -32.84
N LEU A 41 33.87 28.23 -32.89
CA LEU A 41 32.80 28.60 -33.78
C LEU A 41 32.58 27.79 -35.08
N ALA A 42 31.30 27.49 -35.38
CA ALA A 42 30.70 27.87 -36.68
C ALA A 42 29.15 27.85 -36.60
N LEU A 43 28.56 28.96 -37.05
CA LEU A 43 27.16 29.11 -37.42
C LEU A 43 26.90 28.32 -38.73
N ALA A 44 25.71 27.78 -38.89
CA ALA A 44 24.82 27.95 -40.03
C ALA A 44 23.74 26.90 -40.10
N ALA A 45 22.59 27.35 -40.23
CA ALA A 45 21.61 27.31 -41.33
C ALA A 45 20.39 26.47 -41.06
N CYS A 46 19.25 27.16 -41.21
CA CYS A 46 17.89 26.68 -41.33
C CYS A 46 17.71 25.49 -42.28
N GLY A 47 16.96 24.52 -41.88
CA GLY A 47 16.40 23.48 -42.73
C GLY A 47 15.12 22.94 -42.12
N SER A 48 13.99 23.52 -42.53
CA SER A 48 12.67 22.99 -42.23
C SER A 48 12.45 21.68 -43.01
N ALA A 49 12.40 20.56 -42.33
CA ALA A 49 11.87 19.31 -42.86
C ALA A 49 10.67 18.92 -42.02
N ALA A 50 9.48 19.17 -42.54
CA ALA A 50 8.24 18.62 -42.01
C ALA A 50 8.21 17.12 -42.30
N SER A 51 8.52 16.33 -41.30
CA SER A 51 8.27 14.87 -41.30
C SER A 51 6.88 14.62 -40.73
N THR A 52 5.95 14.34 -41.61
CA THR A 52 4.66 13.74 -41.27
C THR A 52 4.91 12.32 -40.69
N ILE A 53 4.97 12.21 -39.38
CA ILE A 53 4.92 10.92 -38.74
C ILE A 53 3.45 10.55 -38.59
N GLY A 54 3.04 9.54 -39.37
CA GLY A 54 1.74 8.89 -39.22
C GLY A 54 1.66 8.31 -37.82
N ALA A 55 0.84 8.91 -36.98
CA ALA A 55 0.52 8.37 -35.65
C ALA A 55 -0.40 7.18 -35.85
N THR A 56 0.19 5.97 -35.83
CA THR A 56 -0.56 4.76 -35.58
C THR A 56 -0.83 4.78 -34.07
N SER A 57 -2.00 5.24 -33.67
CA SER A 57 -2.51 5.13 -32.31
C SER A 57 -2.69 3.65 -32.00
N ALA A 58 -1.67 3.02 -31.44
CA ALA A 58 -1.86 1.84 -30.65
C ALA A 58 -2.58 2.30 -29.36
N VAL A 59 -3.86 1.95 -29.24
CA VAL A 59 -4.61 2.08 -28.00
C VAL A 59 -3.83 1.30 -26.94
N PRO A 60 -3.33 1.92 -25.87
CA PRO A 60 -2.66 1.16 -24.81
C PRO A 60 -3.69 0.25 -24.18
N THR A 61 -3.46 -1.04 -24.26
CA THR A 61 -4.13 -2.07 -23.46
C THR A 61 -4.15 -1.60 -22.01
N ALA A 62 -5.34 -1.61 -21.41
CA ALA A 62 -5.70 -1.23 -20.06
C ALA A 62 -4.52 -0.85 -19.16
N THR A 63 -4.27 0.44 -19.03
CA THR A 63 -3.33 0.94 -18.02
C THR A 63 -3.96 0.62 -16.67
N VAL A 64 -3.44 -0.38 -15.98
CA VAL A 64 -3.69 -0.57 -14.56
C VAL A 64 -3.18 0.70 -13.90
N TYR A 65 -4.09 1.56 -13.44
CA TYR A 65 -3.71 2.78 -12.75
C TYR A 65 -3.15 2.38 -11.39
N ASP A 66 -1.82 2.34 -11.34
CA ASP A 66 -1.03 2.09 -10.14
C ASP A 66 -0.64 3.43 -9.53
N PHE A 67 -1.19 3.72 -8.36
CA PHE A 67 -0.84 4.93 -7.62
C PHE A 67 -0.57 4.58 -6.16
N ASN A 68 0.65 4.85 -5.68
CA ASN A 68 1.10 4.49 -4.33
C ASN A 68 0.79 3.03 -3.96
N GLY A 69 1.01 2.09 -4.89
CA GLY A 69 0.69 0.69 -4.65
C GLY A 69 -0.80 0.35 -4.61
N ILE A 70 -1.69 1.26 -5.02
CA ILE A 70 -3.13 1.01 -5.10
C ILE A 70 -3.53 0.70 -6.54
N HIS A 71 -4.08 -0.50 -6.76
CA HIS A 71 -4.51 -0.99 -8.08
C HIS A 71 -6.01 -1.20 -8.11
N ARG A 72 -6.65 -0.70 -9.16
CA ARG A 72 -8.07 -1.00 -9.37
C ARG A 72 -8.23 -2.39 -9.97
N VAL A 73 -9.05 -3.23 -9.33
CA VAL A 73 -9.29 -4.64 -9.73
C VAL A 73 -10.72 -4.86 -10.21
N TYR A 74 -11.68 -4.01 -9.82
CA TYR A 74 -13.06 -4.08 -10.27
C TYR A 74 -13.56 -2.72 -10.77
N THR A 75 -14.30 -2.72 -11.87
CA THR A 75 -14.95 -1.51 -12.44
C THR A 75 -16.13 -1.04 -11.60
N SER A 76 -16.84 -1.97 -10.96
CA SER A 76 -17.91 -1.69 -10.01
C SER A 76 -17.52 -2.22 -8.64
N PRO A 77 -17.73 -1.46 -7.56
CA PRO A 77 -17.34 -1.90 -6.23
C PRO A 77 -18.17 -3.11 -5.75
N LYS A 78 -17.51 -4.03 -5.07
CA LYS A 78 -18.20 -5.11 -4.34
C LYS A 78 -18.77 -4.53 -3.05
N LEU A 79 -20.06 -4.74 -2.82
CA LEU A 79 -20.77 -4.23 -1.66
C LEU A 79 -21.19 -5.38 -0.74
N ILE A 80 -21.11 -5.16 0.57
CA ILE A 80 -21.72 -6.00 1.60
C ILE A 80 -22.74 -5.14 2.35
N GLN A 81 -23.98 -5.60 2.40
CA GLN A 81 -25.10 -4.86 3.02
C GLN A 81 -25.27 -3.44 2.49
N GLY A 82 -24.93 -3.21 1.20
CA GLY A 82 -25.05 -1.91 0.55
C GLY A 82 -23.87 -0.97 0.77
N HIS A 83 -22.85 -1.38 1.53
CA HIS A 83 -21.65 -0.59 1.80
C HIS A 83 -20.43 -1.14 1.08
N ALA A 84 -19.49 -0.26 0.72
CA ALA A 84 -18.24 -0.64 0.10
C ALA A 84 -17.44 -1.57 1.02
N TRP A 85 -17.03 -2.73 0.48
CA TRP A 85 -16.35 -3.77 1.26
C TRP A 85 -14.86 -3.52 1.33
N THR A 86 -14.31 -3.58 2.53
CA THR A 86 -12.87 -3.48 2.79
C THR A 86 -12.43 -4.68 3.63
N LEU A 87 -11.41 -5.41 3.13
CA LEU A 87 -10.86 -6.60 3.78
C LEU A 87 -9.35 -6.41 3.97
N PHE A 88 -8.90 -6.55 5.20
CA PHE A 88 -7.48 -6.70 5.54
C PHE A 88 -7.22 -8.15 5.93
N VAL A 89 -6.25 -8.79 5.29
CA VAL A 89 -5.74 -10.11 5.69
C VAL A 89 -4.28 -9.96 6.06
N GLY A 90 -3.94 -10.29 7.30
CA GLY A 90 -2.59 -10.16 7.81
C GLY A 90 -2.20 -11.25 8.78
N GLY A 91 -0.97 -11.16 9.29
CA GLY A 91 -0.48 -11.97 10.39
C GLY A 91 0.20 -11.08 11.43
N GLN A 92 0.00 -11.39 12.69
CA GLN A 92 0.59 -10.61 13.78
C GLN A 92 2.13 -10.60 13.75
N PHE A 93 2.75 -11.68 13.26
CA PHE A 93 4.20 -11.80 13.14
C PHE A 93 4.83 -10.92 12.04
N CYS A 94 4.06 -10.54 11.01
CA CYS A 94 4.54 -10.01 9.76
C CYS A 94 4.95 -8.52 9.86
N PRO A 95 6.17 -8.12 9.48
CA PRO A 95 6.63 -6.73 9.54
C PRO A 95 5.93 -5.82 8.51
N PHE A 96 5.61 -6.35 7.32
CA PHE A 96 4.84 -5.61 6.31
C PHE A 96 3.40 -5.36 6.76
N CYS A 97 2.77 -6.36 7.41
CA CYS A 97 1.46 -6.21 8.01
C CYS A 97 1.46 -5.15 9.11
N ALA A 98 2.48 -5.17 9.97
CA ALA A 98 2.68 -4.17 11.01
C ALA A 98 2.78 -2.75 10.44
N SER A 99 3.53 -2.60 9.35
CA SER A 99 3.67 -1.31 8.66
C SER A 99 2.37 -0.85 8.01
N MET A 100 1.62 -1.75 7.35
CA MET A 100 0.36 -1.42 6.67
C MET A 100 -0.76 -1.04 7.65
N ARG A 101 -0.77 -1.56 8.88
CA ARG A 101 -1.80 -1.22 9.87
C ARG A 101 -1.84 0.28 10.21
N TRP A 102 -0.72 0.98 10.16
CA TRP A 102 -0.66 2.42 10.44
C TRP A 102 -1.47 3.26 9.45
N PRO A 103 -1.22 3.22 8.13
CA PRO A 103 -2.02 3.97 7.17
C PRO A 103 -3.46 3.45 7.09
N PHE A 104 -3.68 2.14 7.26
CA PHE A 104 -5.00 1.55 7.23
C PHE A 104 -5.91 2.08 8.36
N VAL A 105 -5.42 2.08 9.61
CA VAL A 105 -6.16 2.64 10.75
C VAL A 105 -6.41 4.13 10.55
N LYS A 106 -5.40 4.88 10.09
CA LYS A 106 -5.56 6.32 9.85
C LYS A 106 -6.60 6.62 8.77
N ALA A 107 -6.60 5.88 7.67
CA ALA A 107 -7.59 6.04 6.61
C ALA A 107 -9.01 5.75 7.11
N LEU A 108 -9.21 4.59 7.74
CA LEU A 108 -10.53 4.16 8.22
C LEU A 108 -11.08 5.04 9.35
N SER A 109 -10.22 5.63 10.19
CA SER A 109 -10.65 6.55 11.25
C SER A 109 -11.35 7.80 10.73
N ARG A 110 -11.26 8.08 9.43
CA ARG A 110 -11.98 9.17 8.76
C ARG A 110 -13.44 8.81 8.43
N PHE A 111 -13.77 7.52 8.38
CA PHE A 111 -15.08 6.99 7.96
C PHE A 111 -15.85 6.32 9.09
N GLY A 112 -15.21 6.08 10.22
CA GLY A 112 -15.83 5.38 11.35
C GLY A 112 -14.97 5.36 12.58
N THR A 113 -15.30 4.46 13.50
CA THR A 113 -14.68 4.39 14.83
C THR A 113 -14.20 2.98 15.12
N PHE A 114 -12.98 2.88 15.62
CA PHE A 114 -12.43 1.65 16.19
C PHE A 114 -12.77 1.56 17.69
N SER A 115 -13.03 0.34 18.16
CA SER A 115 -13.14 -0.02 19.57
C SER A 115 -12.22 -1.19 19.87
N GLY A 116 -11.57 -1.20 21.03
CA GLY A 116 -10.69 -2.28 21.45
C GLY A 116 -9.38 -2.39 20.66
N LEU A 117 -8.99 -1.33 19.92
CA LEU A 117 -7.75 -1.32 19.18
C LEU A 117 -6.55 -1.33 20.15
N GLY A 118 -5.83 -2.44 20.17
CA GLY A 118 -4.68 -2.66 21.04
C GLY A 118 -3.36 -2.26 20.41
N GLU A 119 -2.27 -2.44 21.15
CA GLU A 119 -0.90 -2.28 20.68
C GLU A 119 -0.19 -3.65 20.68
N MET A 120 0.62 -3.87 19.65
CA MET A 120 1.44 -5.08 19.53
C MET A 120 2.73 -4.79 18.75
N HIS A 121 3.55 -5.82 18.56
CA HIS A 121 4.76 -5.77 17.76
C HIS A 121 4.79 -6.92 16.76
N SER A 122 5.32 -6.68 15.56
CA SER A 122 5.70 -7.77 14.64
C SER A 122 6.84 -8.61 15.24
N GLN A 123 7.06 -9.79 14.67
CA GLN A 123 8.13 -10.66 15.11
C GLN A 123 9.47 -10.23 14.49
N LYS A 124 10.52 -10.22 15.32
CA LYS A 124 11.91 -10.07 14.89
C LYS A 124 12.39 -11.31 14.11
N GLY A 125 13.22 -11.11 13.07
CA GLY A 125 13.81 -12.18 12.27
C GLY A 125 12.92 -12.67 11.13
N VAL A 126 11.78 -12.03 10.91
CA VAL A 126 10.86 -12.35 9.80
C VAL A 126 11.20 -11.49 8.60
N ASP A 127 11.16 -12.06 7.39
CA ASP A 127 11.42 -11.39 6.10
C ASP A 127 12.76 -10.64 6.02
N GLY A 128 13.75 -11.07 6.80
CA GLY A 128 15.08 -10.43 6.84
C GLY A 128 15.19 -9.22 7.75
N PHE A 129 14.12 -8.84 8.46
CA PHE A 129 14.16 -7.73 9.42
C PHE A 129 14.60 -8.20 10.81
N ASP A 130 15.78 -7.74 11.25
CA ASP A 130 16.34 -8.06 12.57
C ASP A 130 15.81 -7.13 13.68
N PHE A 131 14.57 -6.68 13.55
CA PHE A 131 13.86 -5.85 14.52
C PHE A 131 12.36 -6.14 14.48
N SER A 132 11.65 -5.70 15.51
CA SER A 132 10.19 -5.73 15.57
C SER A 132 9.62 -4.34 15.32
N ILE A 133 8.41 -4.28 14.78
CA ILE A 133 7.70 -3.04 14.46
C ILE A 133 6.52 -2.89 15.39
N PRO A 134 6.45 -1.82 16.20
CA PRO A 134 5.27 -1.50 17.00
C PRO A 134 4.09 -1.15 16.07
N THR A 135 2.91 -1.67 16.37
CA THR A 135 1.73 -1.50 15.51
C THR A 135 0.44 -1.73 16.29
N TYR A 136 -0.69 -1.61 15.60
CA TYR A 136 -2.01 -1.92 16.16
C TYR A 136 -2.25 -3.44 16.22
N ASP A 137 -2.96 -3.89 17.28
CA ASP A 137 -3.50 -5.24 17.36
C ASP A 137 -4.96 -5.24 16.90
N PHE A 138 -5.24 -5.98 15.82
CA PHE A 138 -6.57 -6.08 15.25
C PHE A 138 -7.43 -7.19 15.87
N VAL A 139 -6.84 -8.11 16.64
CA VAL A 139 -7.58 -9.25 17.19
C VAL A 139 -8.68 -8.82 18.16
N PRO A 140 -8.44 -7.91 19.14
CA PRO A 140 -9.49 -7.41 20.01
C PRO A 140 -10.31 -6.28 19.38
N ALA A 141 -9.93 -5.80 18.19
CA ALA A 141 -10.53 -4.62 17.61
C ALA A 141 -11.86 -4.91 16.92
N SER A 142 -12.77 -3.96 17.00
CA SER A 142 -13.95 -3.85 16.16
C SER A 142 -14.00 -2.49 15.49
N TYR A 143 -14.72 -2.41 14.36
CA TYR A 143 -14.88 -1.18 13.60
C TYR A 143 -16.33 -0.96 13.24
N THR A 144 -16.82 0.27 13.37
CA THR A 144 -18.19 0.67 13.03
C THR A 144 -18.16 1.89 12.12
N SER A 145 -18.87 1.82 11.01
CA SER A 145 -18.99 2.93 10.06
C SER A 145 -20.38 2.97 9.43
N PRO A 146 -20.93 4.13 9.17
CA PRO A 146 -22.15 4.27 8.37
C PRO A 146 -21.91 4.18 6.85
N TYR A 147 -20.64 4.08 6.42
CA TYR A 147 -20.24 4.15 5.01
C TYR A 147 -19.59 2.85 4.51
N LEU A 148 -18.91 2.12 5.39
CA LEU A 148 -18.04 1.00 5.02
C LEU A 148 -18.40 -0.26 5.78
N THR A 149 -18.29 -1.40 5.12
CA THR A 149 -18.20 -2.71 5.78
C THR A 149 -16.74 -3.15 5.77
N VAL A 150 -16.16 -3.33 6.97
CA VAL A 150 -14.74 -3.63 7.15
C VAL A 150 -14.55 -4.93 7.92
N ARG A 151 -13.67 -5.79 7.39
CA ARG A 151 -13.17 -6.98 8.05
C ARG A 151 -11.65 -6.85 8.19
N MET A 152 -11.15 -7.06 9.40
CA MET A 152 -9.72 -7.18 9.70
C MET A 152 -9.47 -8.60 10.17
N ALA A 153 -8.78 -9.41 9.37
CA ALA A 153 -8.49 -10.80 9.66
C ALA A 153 -7.00 -11.00 9.91
N GLU A 154 -6.64 -11.40 11.13
CA GLU A 154 -5.29 -11.85 11.49
C GLU A 154 -5.27 -13.39 11.39
N VAL A 155 -4.79 -13.90 10.24
CA VAL A 155 -4.84 -15.35 9.97
C VAL A 155 -3.80 -16.15 10.73
N ALA A 156 -2.77 -15.47 11.29
CA ALA A 156 -1.76 -16.09 12.13
C ALA A 156 -1.36 -15.19 13.30
N ASP A 157 -1.03 -15.81 14.44
CA ASP A 157 -0.56 -15.14 15.64
C ASP A 157 0.90 -14.64 15.50
N ALA A 158 1.44 -14.05 16.58
CA ALA A 158 2.81 -13.56 16.63
C ALA A 158 3.88 -14.66 16.44
N ASN A 159 3.52 -15.94 16.58
CA ASN A 159 4.39 -17.09 16.37
C ASN A 159 4.14 -17.82 15.04
N GLY A 160 3.28 -17.26 14.18
CA GLY A 160 2.91 -17.85 12.91
C GLY A 160 1.93 -19.01 13.00
N LYS A 161 1.28 -19.22 14.16
CA LYS A 161 0.23 -20.25 14.28
C LYS A 161 -1.10 -19.72 13.79
N PRO A 162 -1.96 -20.57 13.20
CA PRO A 162 -3.30 -20.18 12.76
C PRO A 162 -4.08 -19.48 13.89
N LEU A 163 -4.74 -18.35 13.56
CA LEU A 163 -5.46 -17.52 14.53
C LEU A 163 -6.92 -17.32 14.13
N GLN A 164 -7.18 -16.58 13.05
CA GLN A 164 -8.53 -16.34 12.54
C GLN A 164 -8.68 -16.98 11.15
N THR A 165 -9.87 -17.46 10.85
CA THR A 165 -10.20 -18.02 9.53
C THR A 165 -10.95 -16.98 8.70
N LEU A 166 -10.71 -17.00 7.40
CA LEU A 166 -11.52 -16.30 6.41
C LEU A 166 -12.79 -17.13 6.17
N ASP A 167 -13.90 -16.46 5.88
CA ASP A 167 -15.07 -17.13 5.35
C ASP A 167 -14.88 -17.50 3.86
N ASP A 168 -15.90 -18.12 3.25
CA ASP A 168 -15.81 -18.61 1.87
C ASP A 168 -15.63 -17.44 0.88
N ASP A 169 -16.39 -16.34 1.04
CA ASP A 169 -16.32 -15.17 0.16
C ASP A 169 -14.99 -14.43 0.31
N GLU A 170 -14.47 -14.29 1.54
CA GLU A 170 -13.16 -13.72 1.85
C GLU A 170 -12.03 -14.57 1.25
N THR A 171 -12.14 -15.89 1.40
CA THR A 171 -11.19 -16.87 0.87
C THR A 171 -11.15 -16.84 -0.66
N ASP A 172 -12.31 -16.84 -1.30
CA ASP A 172 -12.43 -16.80 -2.76
C ASP A 172 -11.87 -15.48 -3.32
N LEU A 173 -12.19 -14.34 -2.68
CA LEU A 173 -11.65 -13.05 -3.06
C LEU A 173 -10.13 -13.02 -2.94
N PHE A 174 -9.60 -13.46 -1.79
CA PHE A 174 -8.16 -13.46 -1.53
C PHE A 174 -7.42 -14.34 -2.53
N ASN A 175 -7.85 -15.58 -2.74
CA ASN A 175 -7.22 -16.51 -3.68
C ASN A 175 -7.33 -16.05 -5.14
N HIS A 176 -8.43 -15.36 -5.50
CA HIS A 176 -8.62 -14.84 -6.85
C HIS A 176 -7.68 -13.67 -7.17
N LEU A 177 -7.52 -12.72 -6.22
CA LEU A 177 -6.73 -11.52 -6.41
C LEU A 177 -5.25 -11.68 -6.03
N ASP A 178 -4.96 -12.60 -5.12
CA ASP A 178 -3.58 -12.97 -4.75
C ASP A 178 -3.41 -14.49 -4.62
N PRO A 179 -3.25 -15.20 -5.75
CA PRO A 179 -3.09 -16.65 -5.74
C PRO A 179 -1.80 -17.13 -5.06
N ASN A 180 -0.88 -16.22 -4.74
CA ASN A 180 0.35 -16.55 -4.00
C ASN A 180 0.12 -16.52 -2.48
N GLY A 181 -0.99 -15.96 -2.02
CA GLY A 181 -1.33 -15.88 -0.60
C GLY A 181 -0.42 -14.95 0.19
N ALA A 182 0.04 -13.86 -0.43
CA ALA A 182 0.91 -12.88 0.23
C ALA A 182 0.15 -12.02 1.23
N ILE A 183 0.80 -11.67 2.34
CA ILE A 183 0.28 -10.74 3.34
C ILE A 183 1.26 -9.59 3.60
N PRO A 184 0.75 -8.36 3.87
CA PRO A 184 -0.67 -8.00 4.00
C PRO A 184 -1.39 -8.04 2.65
N PHE A 185 -2.60 -8.60 2.62
CA PHE A 185 -3.54 -8.38 1.54
C PHE A 185 -4.57 -7.35 1.99
N VAL A 186 -4.75 -6.30 1.20
CA VAL A 186 -5.67 -5.21 1.55
C VAL A 186 -6.57 -4.92 0.36
N PHE A 187 -7.82 -5.36 0.45
CA PHE A 187 -8.88 -5.04 -0.49
C PHE A 187 -9.64 -3.83 0.01
N VAL A 188 -9.74 -2.78 -0.81
CA VAL A 188 -10.20 -1.45 -0.39
C VAL A 188 -11.43 -1.05 -1.17
N GLY A 189 -12.48 -0.69 -0.45
CA GLY A 189 -13.69 -0.08 -1.01
C GLY A 189 -14.41 -0.94 -2.05
N GLY A 190 -14.19 -2.25 -2.05
CA GLY A 190 -14.84 -3.16 -2.98
C GLY A 190 -14.24 -3.15 -4.40
N ALA A 191 -13.23 -2.35 -4.70
CA ALA A 191 -12.73 -2.19 -6.05
C ALA A 191 -11.21 -2.13 -6.21
N TYR A 192 -10.44 -1.96 -5.15
CA TYR A 192 -8.99 -1.79 -5.21
C TYR A 192 -8.26 -2.82 -4.36
N VAL A 193 -7.02 -3.13 -4.74
CA VAL A 193 -6.03 -3.81 -3.89
C VAL A 193 -4.93 -2.81 -3.57
N ALA A 194 -4.55 -2.73 -2.30
CA ALA A 194 -3.46 -1.88 -1.84
C ALA A 194 -2.26 -2.72 -1.41
N GLN A 195 -1.07 -2.27 -1.83
CA GLN A 195 0.23 -2.78 -1.41
C GLN A 195 0.94 -1.70 -0.61
N LEU A 196 1.84 -2.09 0.30
CA LEU A 196 2.60 -1.13 1.09
C LEU A 196 3.62 -0.39 0.20
N PRO A 197 3.55 0.94 0.06
CA PRO A 197 4.40 1.70 -0.86
C PRO A 197 5.74 2.12 -0.25
N TYR A 198 6.00 1.80 1.03
CA TYR A 198 7.23 2.15 1.74
C TYR A 198 7.85 0.95 2.46
N SER A 199 9.15 1.03 2.73
CA SER A 199 9.86 -0.04 3.41
C SER A 199 9.57 -0.05 4.91
N PRO A 200 9.35 -1.23 5.53
CA PRO A 200 9.31 -1.38 6.99
C PRO A 200 10.53 -0.84 7.73
N LEU A 201 11.67 -0.66 7.04
CA LEU A 201 12.87 -0.04 7.61
C LEU A 201 12.63 1.38 8.12
N LEU A 202 11.65 2.12 7.59
CA LEU A 202 11.29 3.45 8.08
C LEU A 202 10.79 3.44 9.53
N LEU A 203 10.28 2.31 10.02
CA LEU A 203 9.77 2.17 11.39
C LEU A 203 10.83 1.64 12.37
N GLN A 204 12.02 1.28 11.86
CA GLN A 204 13.07 0.72 12.69
C GLN A 204 13.50 1.67 13.82
N GLY A 205 13.51 1.17 15.06
CA GLY A 205 13.96 1.93 16.24
C GLY A 205 12.94 2.93 16.79
N HIS A 206 11.78 3.08 16.17
CA HIS A 206 10.71 3.91 16.69
C HIS A 206 9.82 3.13 17.66
N SER A 207 9.41 3.78 18.75
CA SER A 207 8.35 3.27 19.63
C SER A 207 6.97 3.52 19.02
N TYR A 208 5.93 2.81 19.52
CA TYR A 208 4.55 3.05 19.13
C TYR A 208 4.16 4.54 19.28
N SER A 209 4.49 5.16 20.41
CA SER A 209 4.18 6.57 20.68
C SER A 209 4.90 7.53 19.74
N GLN A 210 6.14 7.22 19.33
CA GLN A 210 6.87 8.03 18.34
C GLN A 210 6.23 7.94 16.96
N ILE A 211 5.85 6.74 16.51
CA ILE A 211 5.16 6.56 15.23
C ILE A 211 3.81 7.29 15.27
N ALA A 212 3.04 7.13 16.35
CA ALA A 212 1.75 7.81 16.52
C ALA A 212 1.89 9.33 16.51
N ALA A 213 2.94 9.88 17.14
CA ALA A 213 3.23 11.31 17.13
C ALA A 213 3.55 11.81 15.72
N GLU A 214 4.38 11.11 14.96
CA GLU A 214 4.72 11.42 13.58
C GLU A 214 3.48 11.41 12.67
N VAL A 215 2.65 10.37 12.79
CA VAL A 215 1.42 10.21 12.01
C VAL A 215 0.42 11.33 12.27
N ASN A 216 0.36 11.85 13.49
CA ASN A 216 -0.59 12.89 13.90
C ASN A 216 0.01 14.30 13.91
N SER A 217 1.27 14.47 13.52
CA SER A 217 1.93 15.77 13.45
C SER A 217 1.36 16.63 12.32
N GLU A 218 1.26 17.95 12.54
CA GLU A 218 0.98 18.92 11.47
C GLU A 218 2.18 19.10 10.54
N THR A 219 3.39 18.81 11.04
CA THR A 219 4.65 18.89 10.29
C THR A 219 5.42 17.56 10.41
N PRO A 220 4.89 16.47 9.81
CA PRO A 220 5.49 15.15 9.98
C PRO A 220 6.86 15.05 9.33
N GLY A 221 7.76 14.31 9.97
CA GLY A 221 9.02 13.87 9.37
C GLY A 221 8.81 12.81 8.26
N PRO A 222 9.89 12.26 7.71
CA PRO A 222 9.80 11.32 6.57
C PRO A 222 8.91 10.10 6.86
N LEU A 223 8.93 9.57 8.08
CA LEU A 223 8.09 8.45 8.49
C LEU A 223 6.60 8.81 8.46
N GLY A 224 6.24 9.92 9.13
CA GLY A 224 4.87 10.37 9.17
C GLY A 224 4.36 10.77 7.78
N GLN A 225 5.20 11.36 6.93
CA GLN A 225 4.86 11.69 5.55
C GLN A 225 4.53 10.43 4.73
N ALA A 226 5.34 9.37 4.83
CA ALA A 226 5.12 8.13 4.11
C ALA A 226 3.80 7.45 4.53
N ILE A 227 3.57 7.34 5.84
CA ILE A 227 2.33 6.75 6.38
C ILE A 227 1.10 7.59 5.99
N ASN A 228 1.19 8.92 6.08
CA ASN A 228 0.09 9.81 5.75
C ASN A 228 -0.24 9.80 4.26
N ALA A 229 0.77 9.75 3.38
CA ALA A 229 0.57 9.65 1.94
C ALA A 229 -0.21 8.38 1.56
N GLU A 230 0.12 7.24 2.19
CA GLU A 230 -0.62 6.00 1.97
C GLU A 230 -2.03 6.06 2.57
N ALA A 231 -2.19 6.62 3.76
CA ALA A 231 -3.51 6.82 4.35
C ALA A 231 -4.41 7.71 3.48
N ASP A 232 -3.85 8.73 2.85
CA ASP A 232 -4.58 9.61 1.93
C ASP A 232 -4.96 8.87 0.64
N ALA A 233 -4.08 8.02 0.11
CA ALA A 233 -4.36 7.20 -1.07
C ALA A 233 -5.46 6.16 -0.79
N LEU A 234 -5.40 5.46 0.36
CA LEU A 234 -6.46 4.57 0.82
C LEU A 234 -7.79 5.31 1.00
N THR A 235 -7.75 6.52 1.59
CA THR A 235 -8.93 7.38 1.74
C THR A 235 -9.55 7.74 0.39
N ALA A 236 -8.73 8.12 -0.58
CA ALA A 236 -9.19 8.43 -1.92
C ALA A 236 -9.84 7.22 -2.61
N ALA A 237 -9.25 6.02 -2.47
CA ALA A 237 -9.82 4.79 -2.98
C ALA A 237 -11.20 4.50 -2.37
N LEU A 238 -11.35 4.66 -1.06
CA LEU A 238 -12.64 4.54 -0.37
C LEU A 238 -13.65 5.57 -0.90
N CYS A 239 -13.26 6.84 -1.01
CA CYS A 239 -14.12 7.90 -1.51
C CYS A 239 -14.61 7.69 -2.96
N THR A 240 -13.85 6.97 -3.80
CA THR A 240 -14.30 6.66 -5.17
C THR A 240 -15.39 5.60 -5.22
N THR A 241 -15.60 4.85 -4.14
CA THR A 241 -16.45 3.64 -4.11
C THR A 241 -17.64 3.74 -3.18
N ASP A 242 -17.64 4.69 -2.25
CA ASP A 242 -18.71 4.88 -1.25
C ASP A 242 -19.66 6.06 -1.57
N GLY A 243 -19.59 6.59 -2.80
CA GLY A 243 -20.40 7.74 -3.20
C GLY A 243 -19.84 9.09 -2.70
N ALA A 244 -18.54 9.17 -2.46
CA ALA A 244 -17.83 10.34 -1.96
C ALA A 244 -18.33 10.82 -0.58
N GLN A 245 -18.63 9.89 0.32
CA GLN A 245 -19.09 10.17 1.67
C GLN A 245 -18.05 9.72 2.72
N PRO A 246 -17.92 10.44 3.85
CA PRO A 246 -18.59 11.74 4.13
C PRO A 246 -17.94 12.88 3.33
N ALA A 247 -18.75 13.86 2.94
CA ALA A 247 -18.27 15.00 2.15
C ALA A 247 -17.18 15.83 2.86
N SER A 248 -17.15 15.83 4.19
CA SER A 248 -16.09 16.47 4.99
C SER A 248 -14.70 15.83 4.79
N VAL A 249 -14.63 14.59 4.37
CA VAL A 249 -13.40 13.84 4.06
C VAL A 249 -13.16 13.85 2.57
N CYS A 250 -14.11 13.32 1.80
CA CYS A 250 -13.96 13.14 0.37
C CYS A 250 -13.97 14.46 -0.43
N GLY A 251 -14.50 15.54 0.14
CA GLY A 251 -14.45 16.89 -0.43
C GLY A 251 -13.13 17.65 -0.21
N GLN A 252 -12.19 17.12 0.55
CA GLN A 252 -10.91 17.78 0.78
C GLN A 252 -10.10 17.85 -0.51
N PRO A 253 -9.49 19.01 -0.87
CA PRO A 253 -8.79 19.19 -2.15
C PRO A 253 -7.69 18.15 -2.40
N ALA A 254 -6.94 17.78 -1.37
CA ALA A 254 -5.90 16.75 -1.47
C ALA A 254 -6.48 15.37 -1.82
N ILE A 255 -7.58 14.98 -1.17
CA ILE A 255 -8.27 13.71 -1.44
C ILE A 255 -8.90 13.71 -2.84
N GLN A 256 -9.55 14.82 -3.24
CA GLN A 256 -10.11 14.98 -4.59
C GLN A 256 -9.03 14.81 -5.69
N ALA A 257 -7.85 15.40 -5.50
CA ALA A 257 -6.74 15.25 -6.43
C ALA A 257 -6.29 13.78 -6.56
N LEU A 258 -6.29 13.02 -5.46
CA LEU A 258 -5.96 11.59 -5.46
C LEU A 258 -7.08 10.75 -6.10
N MET A 259 -8.35 11.06 -5.83
CA MET A 259 -9.50 10.39 -6.47
C MET A 259 -9.43 10.52 -8.00
N HIS A 260 -9.07 11.70 -8.53
CA HIS A 260 -8.88 11.91 -9.97
C HIS A 260 -7.76 11.04 -10.56
N ARG A 261 -6.73 10.73 -9.78
CA ARG A 261 -5.63 9.84 -10.21
C ARG A 261 -6.00 8.35 -10.18
N LEU A 262 -6.94 7.97 -9.32
CA LEU A 262 -7.47 6.62 -9.19
C LEU A 262 -8.66 6.36 -10.11
N ALA A 263 -9.25 7.42 -10.69
CA ALA A 263 -10.33 7.28 -11.66
C ALA A 263 -9.84 6.61 -12.95
N PRO A 264 -10.69 5.78 -13.60
CA PRO A 264 -10.35 5.12 -14.85
C PRO A 264 -10.18 6.10 -16.01
#